data_a1a09645abe38ceddafca849bece7f59
#
_entry.id   a1a09645abe38ceddafca849bece7f59
#
_cell.length_a   1.000
_cell.length_b   1.000
_cell.length_c   1.000
_cell.angle_alpha   90.00
_cell.angle_beta   90.00
_cell.angle_gamma   90.00
#
_symmetry.space_group_name_H-M   'P 1'
#
loop_
_entity.id
_entity.type
_entity.pdbx_description
1 polymer ?
#
loop_
_entity_poly.entity_id
_entity_poly.type
_entity_poly.pdbx_seq_one_letter_code
_entity_poly.pdbx_strand_id
1 'polypeptide(L)'
;MGYTRYWERTDKTYDDDFVNEVQKIFADCASRGIILKDGRGEGSGPKADINLIWFNGNGEFELDHETCFIPNTTYEHYEKGFNFCKTARKPYDYAVRRVLKLAEEYGIITDVSEDGPNDEIISDIEYLLNWESTYALKKKMKSGDFSYNQVFFMEQVCQDVFSASKGTSVEEQIKQAKEKFKEDEAVYKVFIDFLKELGVE
;
A
#
# COMPACT_ATOMS: atom_id res chain seq x y z
N MET A 1 -6.16 7.01 12.85
CA MET A 1 -6.56 5.68 13.36
C MET A 1 -5.89 4.65 12.47
N GLY A 2 -5.22 3.66 13.07
CA GLY A 2 -4.57 2.60 12.31
C GLY A 2 -5.60 1.62 11.75
N TYR A 3 -5.27 0.99 10.64
CA TYR A 3 -6.01 -0.11 10.06
C TYR A 3 -5.17 -1.38 10.20
N THR A 4 -5.75 -2.43 10.75
CA THR A 4 -5.06 -3.65 11.14
C THR A 4 -5.72 -4.86 10.52
N ARG A 5 -4.91 -5.83 10.09
CA ARG A 5 -5.34 -7.17 9.69
C ARG A 5 -4.88 -8.16 10.74
N TYR A 6 -5.75 -9.12 11.06
CA TYR A 6 -5.55 -10.13 12.08
C TYR A 6 -5.69 -11.52 11.49
N TRP A 7 -4.97 -12.49 12.03
CA TRP A 7 -5.09 -13.90 11.65
C TRP A 7 -4.53 -14.82 12.75
N GLU A 8 -4.91 -16.09 12.68
CA GLU A 8 -4.31 -17.15 13.48
C GLU A 8 -3.35 -17.99 12.63
N ARG A 9 -2.10 -18.12 13.02
CA ARG A 9 -1.11 -18.98 12.38
C ARG A 9 -1.31 -20.43 12.82
N THR A 10 -1.48 -21.36 11.87
CA THR A 10 -1.65 -22.80 12.12
C THR A 10 -0.28 -23.51 12.16
N ASP A 11 -0.29 -24.82 12.48
CA ASP A 11 0.93 -25.65 12.42
C ASP A 11 1.24 -26.16 11.00
N LYS A 12 0.49 -25.71 9.98
CA LYS A 12 0.72 -26.15 8.62
C LYS A 12 1.98 -25.52 8.04
N THR A 13 2.87 -26.37 7.56
CA THR A 13 4.04 -25.98 6.77
C THR A 13 3.59 -25.57 5.37
N TYR A 14 4.21 -24.55 4.79
CA TYR A 14 4.04 -24.22 3.40
C TYR A 14 5.23 -24.66 2.54
N ASP A 15 5.01 -24.82 1.26
CA ASP A 15 5.93 -25.34 0.27
C ASP A 15 6.30 -24.30 -0.80
N ASP A 16 7.07 -24.74 -1.79
CA ASP A 16 7.49 -23.88 -2.89
C ASP A 16 6.31 -23.42 -3.77
N ASP A 17 5.21 -24.15 -3.84
CA ASP A 17 4.03 -23.74 -4.60
C ASP A 17 3.42 -22.47 -3.97
N PHE A 18 3.24 -22.46 -2.65
CA PHE A 18 2.78 -21.27 -1.95
C PHE A 18 3.76 -20.09 -2.13
N VAL A 19 5.06 -20.33 -1.99
CA VAL A 19 6.09 -19.29 -2.19
C VAL A 19 6.00 -18.69 -3.59
N ASN A 20 5.88 -19.52 -4.61
CA ASN A 20 5.75 -19.08 -6.00
C ASN A 20 4.50 -18.21 -6.22
N GLU A 21 3.37 -18.56 -5.62
CA GLU A 21 2.15 -17.75 -5.71
C GLU A 21 2.31 -16.40 -5.00
N VAL A 22 2.96 -16.36 -3.83
CA VAL A 22 3.30 -15.10 -3.15
C VAL A 22 4.21 -14.22 -4.00
N GLN A 23 5.22 -14.79 -4.67
CA GLN A 23 6.10 -14.06 -5.57
C GLN A 23 5.35 -13.46 -6.77
N LYS A 24 4.30 -14.14 -7.28
CA LYS A 24 3.42 -13.56 -8.31
C LYS A 24 2.62 -12.37 -7.78
N ILE A 25 2.16 -12.41 -6.51
CA ILE A 25 1.53 -11.26 -5.87
C ILE A 25 2.51 -10.09 -5.80
N PHE A 26 3.77 -10.32 -5.44
CA PHE A 26 4.78 -9.26 -5.41
C PHE A 26 5.08 -8.68 -6.79
N ALA A 27 5.13 -9.53 -7.82
CA ALA A 27 5.29 -9.08 -9.21
C ALA A 27 4.08 -8.26 -9.70
N ASP A 28 2.87 -8.65 -9.32
CA ASP A 28 1.65 -7.89 -9.60
C ASP A 28 1.68 -6.52 -8.91
N CYS A 29 2.09 -6.45 -7.64
CA CYS A 29 2.29 -5.17 -6.94
C CYS A 29 3.26 -4.26 -7.69
N ALA A 30 4.41 -4.79 -8.11
CA ALA A 30 5.40 -4.03 -8.86
C ALA A 30 4.85 -3.51 -10.20
N SER A 31 4.05 -4.31 -10.92
CA SER A 31 3.42 -3.90 -12.17
C SER A 31 2.39 -2.77 -11.99
N ARG A 32 1.85 -2.62 -10.78
CA ARG A 32 0.89 -1.58 -10.39
C ARG A 32 1.55 -0.36 -9.75
N GLY A 33 2.88 -0.32 -9.68
CA GLY A 33 3.63 0.76 -9.03
C GLY A 33 3.66 0.67 -7.49
N ILE A 34 3.12 -0.41 -6.89
CA ILE A 34 3.21 -0.63 -5.45
C ILE A 34 4.60 -1.18 -5.12
N ILE A 35 5.43 -0.32 -4.53
CA ILE A 35 6.81 -0.68 -4.18
C ILE A 35 6.82 -1.38 -2.83
N LEU A 36 7.10 -2.68 -2.85
CA LEU A 36 7.36 -3.46 -1.66
C LEU A 36 8.85 -3.48 -1.33
N LYS A 37 9.15 -3.44 -0.06
CA LYS A 37 10.50 -3.54 0.51
C LYS A 37 10.61 -4.73 1.45
N ASP A 38 11.80 -4.94 2.01
CA ASP A 38 11.98 -5.93 3.07
C ASP A 38 11.10 -5.57 4.30
N GLY A 39 11.04 -6.44 5.30
CA GLY A 39 10.17 -6.20 6.45
C GLY A 39 10.50 -4.96 7.28
N ARG A 40 11.64 -4.32 7.05
CA ARG A 40 12.01 -3.04 7.69
C ARG A 40 11.56 -1.83 6.89
N GLY A 41 10.95 -2.04 5.73
CA GLY A 41 10.62 -0.97 4.79
C GLY A 41 11.82 -0.43 4.02
N GLU A 42 12.95 -1.15 4.04
CA GLU A 42 14.23 -0.73 3.49
C GLU A 42 14.77 -1.80 2.51
N GLY A 43 16.00 -1.64 2.05
CA GLY A 43 16.76 -2.69 1.39
C GLY A 43 16.26 -3.12 0.01
N SER A 44 16.48 -4.39 -0.31
CA SER A 44 16.46 -4.94 -1.67
C SER A 44 15.10 -5.45 -2.16
N GLY A 45 14.05 -5.32 -1.37
CA GLY A 45 12.71 -5.75 -1.75
C GLY A 45 12.11 -6.82 -0.83
N PRO A 46 10.87 -7.24 -1.13
CA PRO A 46 10.14 -8.20 -0.30
C PRO A 46 10.79 -9.58 -0.37
N LYS A 47 10.69 -10.32 0.71
CA LYS A 47 11.19 -11.69 0.80
C LYS A 47 10.05 -12.68 0.83
N ALA A 48 10.12 -13.67 -0.07
CA ALA A 48 9.27 -14.86 -0.07
C ALA A 48 10.15 -16.06 -0.38
N ASP A 49 10.44 -16.88 0.60
CA ASP A 49 11.15 -18.14 0.46
C ASP A 49 10.54 -19.22 1.36
N ILE A 50 11.10 -20.42 1.31
CA ILE A 50 10.60 -21.59 2.06
C ILE A 50 10.69 -21.40 3.59
N ASN A 51 11.42 -20.42 4.10
CA ASN A 51 11.55 -20.17 5.53
C ASN A 51 10.55 -19.11 6.01
N LEU A 52 10.38 -18.04 5.24
CA LEU A 52 9.51 -16.94 5.65
C LEU A 52 9.00 -16.08 4.49
N ILE A 53 7.82 -15.53 4.69
CA ILE A 53 7.29 -14.39 3.95
C ILE A 53 7.47 -13.15 4.82
N TRP A 54 8.17 -12.14 4.28
CA TRP A 54 8.60 -10.98 5.06
C TRP A 54 8.72 -9.73 4.20
N PHE A 55 7.81 -8.78 4.39
CA PHE A 55 7.78 -7.56 3.59
C PHE A 55 7.08 -6.40 4.31
N ASN A 56 7.26 -5.21 3.77
CA ASN A 56 6.64 -3.98 4.20
C ASN A 56 6.44 -3.06 2.98
N GLY A 57 5.85 -1.90 3.19
CA GLY A 57 5.86 -0.79 2.24
C GLY A 57 7.23 -0.12 2.14
N ASN A 58 7.33 0.92 1.34
CA ASN A 58 8.57 1.64 1.11
C ASN A 58 8.80 2.72 2.17
N GLY A 59 9.69 2.46 3.12
CA GLY A 59 10.03 3.38 4.22
C GLY A 59 10.73 4.66 3.77
N GLU A 60 11.49 4.62 2.65
CA GLU A 60 12.07 5.82 2.05
C GLU A 60 10.99 6.87 1.77
N PHE A 61 9.77 6.39 1.55
CA PHE A 61 8.62 7.20 1.19
C PHE A 61 7.56 7.33 2.30
N GLU A 62 7.87 6.88 3.51
CA GLU A 62 6.92 6.82 4.60
C GLU A 62 5.67 5.98 4.28
N LEU A 63 5.79 5.04 3.32
CA LEU A 63 4.72 4.14 2.88
C LEU A 63 4.77 2.77 3.57
N ASP A 64 5.71 2.58 4.48
CA ASP A 64 5.80 1.45 5.40
C ASP A 64 4.98 1.69 6.68
N HIS A 65 4.65 0.60 7.36
CA HIS A 65 4.13 0.63 8.73
C HIS A 65 4.58 -0.63 9.47
N GLU A 66 3.70 -1.53 9.87
CA GLU A 66 4.12 -2.79 10.46
C GLU A 66 4.46 -3.84 9.39
N THR A 67 5.43 -4.66 9.72
CA THR A 67 5.89 -5.76 8.86
C THR A 67 4.82 -6.84 8.70
N CYS A 68 4.54 -7.25 7.47
CA CYS A 68 3.86 -8.50 7.22
C CYS A 68 4.86 -9.64 7.35
N PHE A 69 4.64 -10.51 8.34
CA PHE A 69 5.54 -11.60 8.68
C PHE A 69 4.76 -12.91 8.84
N ILE A 70 5.04 -13.87 7.96
CA ILE A 70 4.45 -15.21 7.99
C ILE A 70 5.59 -16.23 7.92
N PRO A 71 6.12 -16.68 9.09
CA PRO A 71 7.17 -17.66 9.13
C PRO A 71 6.65 -19.06 8.78
N ASN A 72 7.49 -19.88 8.14
CA ASN A 72 7.22 -21.30 8.04
C ASN A 72 7.43 -22.00 9.39
N THR A 73 6.81 -23.14 9.60
CA THR A 73 6.94 -23.90 10.84
C THR A 73 8.38 -24.35 11.14
N THR A 74 9.23 -24.41 10.13
CA THR A 74 10.65 -24.71 10.26
C THR A 74 11.53 -23.51 10.66
N TYR A 75 10.95 -22.31 10.66
CA TYR A 75 11.69 -21.10 11.01
C TYR A 75 11.89 -20.99 12.53
N GLU A 76 13.08 -20.59 12.99
CA GLU A 76 13.45 -20.57 14.41
C GLU A 76 12.55 -19.68 15.30
N HIS A 77 11.94 -18.64 14.69
CA HIS A 77 11.03 -17.73 15.38
C HIS A 77 9.57 -17.97 14.98
N TYR A 78 9.24 -19.22 14.58
CA TYR A 78 7.86 -19.58 14.33
C TYR A 78 7.07 -19.59 15.64
N GLU A 79 5.94 -18.90 15.62
CA GLU A 79 4.97 -18.93 16.70
C GLU A 79 3.57 -19.21 16.11
N LYS A 80 2.89 -20.21 16.68
CA LYS A 80 1.50 -20.52 16.39
C LYS A 80 0.59 -19.54 17.12
N GLY A 81 -0.57 -19.25 16.52
CA GLY A 81 -1.61 -18.49 17.17
C GLY A 81 -1.77 -17.09 16.60
N PHE A 82 -2.21 -16.17 17.43
CA PHE A 82 -2.62 -14.84 17.02
C PHE A 82 -1.48 -13.98 16.46
N ASN A 83 -1.75 -13.42 15.30
CA ASN A 83 -0.86 -12.50 14.62
C ASN A 83 -1.63 -11.29 14.06
N PHE A 84 -0.93 -10.21 13.77
CA PHE A 84 -1.51 -9.03 13.16
C PHE A 84 -0.48 -8.22 12.36
N CYS A 85 -0.99 -7.35 11.50
CA CYS A 85 -0.19 -6.37 10.77
C CYS A 85 -1.00 -5.07 10.63
N LYS A 86 -0.53 -4.00 11.25
CA LYS A 86 -1.06 -2.66 11.02
C LYS A 86 -0.50 -2.12 9.73
N THR A 87 -1.34 -1.94 8.75
CA THR A 87 -0.95 -1.40 7.45
C THR A 87 -1.25 0.08 7.31
N ALA A 88 -2.10 0.61 8.20
CA ALA A 88 -2.64 1.97 8.12
C ALA A 88 -3.24 2.28 6.73
N ARG A 89 -3.73 1.26 6.02
CA ARG A 89 -4.22 1.34 4.63
C ARG A 89 -3.20 1.90 3.63
N LYS A 90 -1.92 1.79 3.93
CA LYS A 90 -0.85 2.19 3.01
C LYS A 90 -0.79 1.23 1.80
N PRO A 91 -0.18 1.61 0.68
CA PRO A 91 -0.18 0.83 -0.56
C PRO A 91 0.14 -0.66 -0.42
N TYR A 92 1.08 -1.03 0.43
CA TYR A 92 1.43 -2.41 0.64
C TYR A 92 0.33 -3.27 1.32
N ASP A 93 -0.73 -2.65 1.87
CA ASP A 93 -1.91 -3.35 2.38
C ASP A 93 -2.57 -4.22 1.30
N TYR A 94 -2.50 -3.81 0.06
CA TYR A 94 -2.92 -4.60 -1.09
C TYR A 94 -2.21 -5.95 -1.15
N ALA A 95 -0.88 -5.97 -0.95
CA ALA A 95 -0.11 -7.20 -0.89
C ALA A 95 -0.45 -8.02 0.35
N VAL A 96 -0.54 -7.38 1.53
CA VAL A 96 -0.89 -8.05 2.78
C VAL A 96 -2.22 -8.78 2.65
N ARG A 97 -3.26 -8.12 2.17
CA ARG A 97 -4.59 -8.72 1.95
C ARG A 97 -4.53 -9.95 1.05
N ARG A 98 -3.84 -9.87 -0.08
CA ARG A 98 -3.75 -10.98 -1.04
C ARG A 98 -2.94 -12.15 -0.51
N VAL A 99 -1.84 -11.86 0.18
CA VAL A 99 -1.01 -12.90 0.81
C VAL A 99 -1.78 -13.60 1.92
N LEU A 100 -2.52 -12.88 2.77
CA LEU A 100 -3.34 -13.48 3.82
C LEU A 100 -4.46 -14.35 3.23
N LYS A 101 -5.16 -13.86 2.21
CA LYS A 101 -6.18 -14.66 1.52
C LYS A 101 -5.62 -15.97 0.94
N LEU A 102 -4.48 -15.87 0.26
CA LEU A 102 -3.78 -17.05 -0.27
C LEU A 102 -3.35 -17.99 0.85
N ALA A 103 -2.79 -17.48 1.94
CA ALA A 103 -2.36 -18.27 3.08
C ALA A 103 -3.53 -18.98 3.77
N GLU A 104 -4.72 -18.35 3.82
CA GLU A 104 -5.96 -18.98 4.30
C GLU A 104 -6.43 -20.09 3.37
N GLU A 105 -6.43 -19.88 2.05
CA GLU A 105 -6.76 -20.91 1.05
C GLU A 105 -5.82 -22.13 1.15
N TYR A 106 -4.55 -21.91 1.46
CA TYR A 106 -3.58 -22.98 1.73
C TYR A 106 -3.71 -23.58 3.14
N GLY A 107 -4.54 -23.00 4.01
CA GLY A 107 -4.72 -23.44 5.41
C GLY A 107 -3.51 -23.17 6.31
N ILE A 108 -2.62 -22.28 5.89
CA ILE A 108 -1.43 -21.84 6.65
C ILE A 108 -1.86 -20.94 7.80
N ILE A 109 -2.93 -20.17 7.59
CA ILE A 109 -3.57 -19.30 8.57
C ILE A 109 -5.08 -19.56 8.60
N THR A 110 -5.74 -19.10 9.65
CA THR A 110 -7.20 -19.09 9.82
C THR A 110 -7.66 -17.78 10.45
N ASP A 111 -8.96 -17.60 10.57
CA ASP A 111 -9.60 -16.49 11.29
C ASP A 111 -9.12 -15.11 10.82
N VAL A 112 -8.99 -14.95 9.50
CA VAL A 112 -8.60 -13.66 8.90
C VAL A 112 -9.70 -12.64 9.12
N SER A 113 -9.34 -11.52 9.75
CA SER A 113 -10.25 -10.39 10.01
C SER A 113 -9.51 -9.05 9.91
N GLU A 114 -10.27 -7.96 9.94
CA GLU A 114 -9.72 -6.62 9.76
C GLU A 114 -10.51 -5.53 10.49
N ASP A 115 -9.87 -4.39 10.74
CA ASP A 115 -10.51 -3.20 11.30
C ASP A 115 -11.36 -2.49 10.23
N GLY A 116 -12.67 -2.62 10.31
CA GLY A 116 -13.60 -1.90 9.44
C GLY A 116 -14.34 -2.77 8.42
N PRO A 117 -15.23 -2.17 7.62
CA PRO A 117 -15.97 -2.92 6.61
C PRO A 117 -15.00 -3.50 5.58
N ASN A 118 -15.33 -4.69 5.08
CA ASN A 118 -14.67 -5.28 3.92
C ASN A 118 -14.75 -4.26 2.77
N ASP A 119 -13.71 -3.45 2.62
CA ASP A 119 -13.66 -2.50 1.53
C ASP A 119 -13.65 -3.31 0.23
N GLU A 120 -14.65 -3.09 -0.59
CA GLU A 120 -14.63 -3.50 -1.98
C GLU A 120 -13.27 -3.10 -2.55
N ILE A 121 -12.75 -3.90 -3.44
CA ILE A 121 -11.46 -3.66 -4.10
C ILE A 121 -11.48 -2.24 -4.65
N ILE A 122 -10.81 -1.33 -3.94
CA ILE A 122 -10.52 -0.01 -4.45
C ILE A 122 -9.79 -0.22 -5.76
N SER A 123 -10.20 0.43 -6.84
CA SER A 123 -9.52 0.30 -8.12
C SER A 123 -8.04 0.68 -7.96
N ASP A 124 -7.17 0.07 -8.73
CA ASP A 124 -5.72 0.31 -8.65
C ASP A 124 -5.38 1.81 -8.77
N ILE A 125 -6.13 2.53 -9.61
CA ILE A 125 -5.98 3.98 -9.80
C ILE A 125 -6.42 4.75 -8.56
N GLU A 126 -7.52 4.38 -7.92
CA GLU A 126 -7.95 5.00 -6.65
C GLU A 126 -6.91 4.81 -5.55
N TYR A 127 -6.31 3.63 -5.51
CA TYR A 127 -5.28 3.31 -4.53
C TYR A 127 -4.02 4.15 -4.74
N LEU A 128 -3.54 4.24 -5.98
CA LEU A 128 -2.40 5.06 -6.36
C LEU A 128 -2.66 6.56 -6.13
N LEU A 129 -3.85 7.04 -6.44
CA LEU A 129 -4.21 8.44 -6.22
C LEU A 129 -4.36 8.78 -4.74
N ASN A 130 -4.87 7.87 -3.91
CA ASN A 130 -5.07 8.14 -2.49
C ASN A 130 -3.76 8.22 -1.68
N TRP A 131 -2.75 7.46 -2.04
CA TRP A 131 -1.53 7.32 -1.24
C TRP A 131 -0.27 7.80 -1.94
N GLU A 132 -0.05 7.37 -3.17
CA GLU A 132 1.14 7.76 -3.91
C GLU A 132 1.07 9.18 -4.43
N SER A 133 -0.14 9.70 -4.75
CA SER A 133 -0.26 11.05 -5.27
C SER A 133 0.25 12.09 -4.29
N THR A 134 -0.21 12.05 -3.04
CA THR A 134 0.25 12.99 -2.02
C THR A 134 1.76 12.93 -1.86
N TYR A 135 2.31 11.73 -1.85
CA TYR A 135 3.72 11.52 -1.64
C TYR A 135 4.57 11.88 -2.88
N ALA A 136 4.21 11.39 -4.07
CA ALA A 136 4.91 11.71 -5.30
C ALA A 136 4.88 13.22 -5.59
N LEU A 137 3.74 13.87 -5.37
CA LEU A 137 3.60 15.31 -5.47
C LEU A 137 4.46 16.03 -4.43
N LYS A 138 4.45 15.57 -3.18
CA LYS A 138 5.29 16.12 -2.11
C LYS A 138 6.77 16.01 -2.42
N LYS A 139 7.21 14.88 -2.97
CA LYS A 139 8.60 14.68 -3.41
C LYS A 139 8.98 15.63 -4.54
N LYS A 140 8.12 15.75 -5.55
CA LYS A 140 8.33 16.68 -6.67
C LYS A 140 8.41 18.12 -6.19
N MET A 141 7.54 18.51 -5.27
CA MET A 141 7.52 19.87 -4.72
C MET A 141 8.72 20.14 -3.81
N LYS A 142 9.17 19.17 -2.99
CA LYS A 142 10.36 19.32 -2.14
C LYS A 142 11.66 19.40 -2.94
N SER A 143 11.71 18.84 -4.15
CA SER A 143 12.86 18.95 -5.06
C SER A 143 12.87 20.22 -5.90
N GLY A 144 11.82 21.05 -5.84
CA GLY A 144 11.65 22.32 -6.55
C GLY A 144 11.56 23.51 -5.60
N ASP A 145 11.43 24.71 -6.17
CA ASP A 145 11.31 25.97 -5.42
C ASP A 145 9.86 26.21 -4.92
N PHE A 146 9.34 25.29 -4.13
CA PHE A 146 8.01 25.42 -3.53
C PHE A 146 8.10 25.82 -2.06
N SER A 147 7.26 26.80 -1.68
CA SER A 147 7.13 27.20 -0.28
C SER A 147 6.45 26.12 0.56
N TYR A 148 6.68 26.17 1.88
CA TYR A 148 5.97 25.29 2.83
C TYR A 148 4.45 25.39 2.68
N ASN A 149 3.91 26.58 2.48
CA ASN A 149 2.46 26.78 2.31
C ASN A 149 1.90 26.08 1.05
N GLN A 150 2.65 26.07 -0.06
CA GLN A 150 2.26 25.35 -1.28
C GLN A 150 2.27 23.84 -1.08
N VAL A 151 3.27 23.30 -0.40
CA VAL A 151 3.33 21.87 -0.06
C VAL A 151 2.16 21.50 0.86
N PHE A 152 1.89 22.30 1.88
CA PHE A 152 0.78 22.09 2.80
C PHE A 152 -0.59 22.17 2.09
N PHE A 153 -0.78 23.16 1.21
CA PHE A 153 -1.98 23.30 0.39
C PHE A 153 -2.21 22.03 -0.47
N MET A 154 -1.17 21.57 -1.14
CA MET A 154 -1.24 20.33 -1.93
C MET A 154 -1.66 19.12 -1.07
N GLU A 155 -1.05 18.95 0.11
CA GLU A 155 -1.40 17.86 1.03
C GLU A 155 -2.86 17.92 1.47
N GLN A 156 -3.36 19.13 1.80
CA GLN A 156 -4.77 19.31 2.20
C GLN A 156 -5.73 18.96 1.06
N VAL A 157 -5.46 19.43 -0.17
CA VAL A 157 -6.31 19.08 -1.33
C VAL A 157 -6.31 17.58 -1.59
N CYS A 158 -5.14 16.92 -1.54
CA CYS A 158 -5.08 15.47 -1.73
C CYS A 158 -5.85 14.71 -0.64
N GLN A 159 -5.71 15.09 0.62
CA GLN A 159 -6.45 14.47 1.72
C GLN A 159 -7.96 14.66 1.60
N ASP A 160 -8.39 15.86 1.20
CA ASP A 160 -9.81 16.18 1.05
C ASP A 160 -10.48 15.45 -0.13
N VAL A 161 -9.75 15.31 -1.25
CA VAL A 161 -10.32 14.82 -2.49
C VAL A 161 -10.11 13.33 -2.66
N PHE A 162 -8.91 12.83 -2.34
CA PHE A 162 -8.53 11.42 -2.54
C PHE A 162 -8.68 10.56 -1.28
N SER A 163 -9.09 11.12 -0.14
CA SER A 163 -9.39 10.28 1.02
C SER A 163 -10.55 9.33 0.69
N ALA A 164 -10.23 8.05 0.59
CA ALA A 164 -11.20 7.00 0.29
C ALA A 164 -12.39 7.07 1.24
N SER A 165 -13.60 7.16 0.71
CA SER A 165 -14.85 6.76 1.36
C SER A 165 -16.10 7.47 0.84
N LYS A 166 -16.02 8.25 -0.24
CA LYS A 166 -17.15 9.12 -0.61
C LYS A 166 -18.00 8.60 -1.76
N GLY A 167 -17.75 7.41 -2.30
CA GLY A 167 -18.50 6.88 -3.45
C GLY A 167 -18.37 7.74 -4.71
N THR A 168 -17.32 8.53 -4.79
CA THR A 168 -17.04 9.43 -5.91
C THR A 168 -16.09 8.72 -6.88
N SER A 169 -16.38 8.72 -8.18
CA SER A 169 -15.49 8.09 -9.17
C SER A 169 -14.13 8.79 -9.23
N VAL A 170 -13.11 8.05 -9.69
CA VAL A 170 -11.74 8.57 -9.87
C VAL A 170 -11.71 9.79 -10.77
N GLU A 171 -12.51 9.79 -11.86
CA GLU A 171 -12.59 10.91 -12.77
C GLU A 171 -13.14 12.16 -12.08
N GLU A 172 -14.14 12.00 -11.22
CA GLU A 172 -14.71 13.12 -10.49
C GLU A 172 -13.75 13.62 -9.40
N GLN A 173 -13.01 12.74 -8.74
CA GLN A 173 -11.96 13.10 -7.79
C GLN A 173 -10.84 13.92 -8.47
N ILE A 174 -10.35 13.45 -9.62
CA ILE A 174 -9.36 14.17 -10.43
C ILE A 174 -9.88 15.56 -10.83
N LYS A 175 -11.13 15.65 -11.26
CA LYS A 175 -11.75 16.90 -11.63
C LYS A 175 -11.84 17.87 -10.43
N GLN A 176 -12.24 17.39 -9.28
CA GLN A 176 -12.30 18.19 -8.05
C GLN A 176 -10.90 18.67 -7.62
N ALA A 177 -9.89 17.81 -7.70
CA ALA A 177 -8.51 18.19 -7.41
C ALA A 177 -7.99 19.26 -8.38
N LYS A 178 -8.26 19.09 -9.69
CA LYS A 178 -7.93 20.11 -10.72
C LYS A 178 -8.54 21.46 -10.41
N GLU A 179 -9.81 21.51 -10.03
CA GLU A 179 -10.48 22.79 -9.71
C GLU A 179 -9.85 23.45 -8.47
N LYS A 180 -9.56 22.68 -7.42
CA LYS A 180 -8.93 23.23 -6.22
C LYS A 180 -7.49 23.69 -6.49
N PHE A 181 -6.70 22.92 -7.22
CA PHE A 181 -5.31 23.28 -7.53
C PHE A 181 -5.16 24.51 -8.43
N LYS A 182 -6.20 24.92 -9.15
CA LYS A 182 -6.18 26.18 -9.92
C LYS A 182 -5.95 27.43 -9.07
N GLU A 183 -6.12 27.34 -7.75
CA GLU A 183 -5.81 28.44 -6.83
C GLU A 183 -4.31 28.74 -6.76
N ASP A 184 -3.44 27.77 -7.14
CA ASP A 184 -1.99 27.93 -7.25
C ASP A 184 -1.50 27.30 -8.57
N GLU A 185 -1.15 28.12 -9.54
CA GLU A 185 -0.74 27.69 -10.88
C GLU A 185 0.47 26.75 -10.86
N ALA A 186 1.43 26.98 -9.95
CA ALA A 186 2.64 26.16 -9.84
C ALA A 186 2.29 24.76 -9.32
N VAL A 187 1.45 24.66 -8.29
CA VAL A 187 0.94 23.40 -7.75
C VAL A 187 0.09 22.66 -8.77
N TYR A 188 -0.79 23.39 -9.46
CA TYR A 188 -1.63 22.83 -10.55
C TYR A 188 -0.77 22.17 -11.64
N LYS A 189 0.28 22.84 -12.09
CA LYS A 189 1.18 22.29 -13.11
C LYS A 189 1.84 20.98 -12.65
N VAL A 190 2.34 20.94 -11.42
CA VAL A 190 2.95 19.70 -10.86
C VAL A 190 1.93 18.56 -10.82
N PHE A 191 0.68 18.86 -10.47
CA PHE A 191 -0.39 17.87 -10.44
C PHE A 191 -0.72 17.34 -11.83
N ILE A 192 -0.83 18.21 -12.84
CA ILE A 192 -1.07 17.82 -14.24
C ILE A 192 0.06 16.93 -14.77
N ASP A 193 1.32 17.30 -14.52
CA ASP A 193 2.46 16.50 -14.95
C ASP A 193 2.48 15.12 -14.26
N PHE A 194 2.05 15.05 -13.00
CA PHE A 194 1.86 13.80 -12.29
C PHE A 194 0.77 12.91 -12.92
N LEU A 195 -0.39 13.47 -13.28
CA LEU A 195 -1.47 12.73 -13.95
C LEU A 195 -1.02 12.17 -15.31
N LYS A 196 -0.22 12.90 -16.07
CA LYS A 196 0.37 12.42 -17.34
C LYS A 196 1.31 11.22 -17.10
N GLU A 197 2.12 11.27 -16.06
CA GLU A 197 3.01 10.16 -15.69
C GLU A 197 2.22 8.89 -15.31
N LEU A 198 1.04 9.07 -14.71
CA LEU A 198 0.13 7.96 -14.40
C LEU A 198 -0.66 7.46 -15.63
N GLY A 199 -0.59 8.15 -16.78
CA GLY A 199 -1.33 7.80 -17.98
C GLY A 199 -2.84 8.04 -17.89
N VAL A 200 -3.27 8.93 -16.99
CA VAL A 200 -4.70 9.32 -16.81
C VAL A 200 -5.03 10.67 -17.45
N GLU A 201 -4.04 11.32 -18.07
CA GLU A 201 -4.21 12.55 -18.86
C GLU A 201 -3.35 12.57 -20.12
#